data_1ca39617b472b68d349487166ecc8f0c
#
_entry.id   1ca39617b472b68d349487166ecc8f0c
#
_cell.length_a   1.000
_cell.length_b   1.000
_cell.length_c   1.000
_cell.angle_alpha   90.00
_cell.angle_beta   90.00
_cell.angle_gamma   90.00
#
_symmetry.space_group_name_H-M   'P 1'
#
loop_
_entity.id
_entity.type
_entity.pdbx_description
1 polymer ?
#
loop_
_entity_poly.entity_id
_entity_poly.type
_entity_poly.pdbx_seq_one_letter_code
_entity_poly.pdbx_strand_id
1 'polypeptide(L)'
;MLYCLIYNLNSSSGRKSQFINRVLSKLKENNSVDYFETKTTNQAKEIFRNFNQKKYDRLIIAGGDGSVSFAINELIKNDFNFKDDFAIGYIPAGTANLLQAELSMNKKVDDIVNVLISNNYKSSNLVKINERYFFLMAGIGWDAKIVHSINSKIKKILGKIIFGIKGFQYFLFMNNKKLKVTFDGQFYQADWILSSNTKYYAGHHKINKTNIFEDKLVTYIFKDLTRISLLYSIF
;
A
#
# COMPACT_ATOMS: atom_id res chain seq x y z
N MET A 1 7.10 -17.95 19.13
CA MET A 1 6.18 -17.76 18.02
C MET A 1 6.83 -18.13 16.70
N LEU A 2 6.07 -18.64 15.74
CA LEU A 2 6.56 -18.94 14.38
C LEU A 2 5.96 -17.93 13.39
N TYR A 3 6.79 -17.13 12.78
CA TYR A 3 6.40 -16.10 11.82
C TYR A 3 6.74 -16.51 10.38
N CYS A 4 5.91 -16.10 9.42
CA CYS A 4 6.20 -16.15 8.00
C CYS A 4 6.54 -14.75 7.52
N LEU A 5 7.77 -14.51 7.07
CA LEU A 5 8.18 -13.23 6.49
C LEU A 5 8.36 -13.35 4.99
N ILE A 6 7.63 -12.51 4.22
CA ILE A 6 7.72 -12.46 2.76
C ILE A 6 8.23 -11.08 2.34
N TYR A 7 9.27 -11.05 1.50
CA TYR A 7 9.76 -9.80 0.95
C TYR A 7 10.21 -9.91 -0.50
N ASN A 8 10.14 -8.78 -1.20
CA ASN A 8 10.53 -8.71 -2.60
C ASN A 8 11.88 -8.00 -2.76
N LEU A 9 12.90 -8.73 -3.20
CA LEU A 9 14.24 -8.20 -3.48
C LEU A 9 14.23 -7.03 -4.48
N ASN A 10 13.35 -7.10 -5.48
CA ASN A 10 13.25 -6.07 -6.49
C ASN A 10 12.71 -4.73 -5.95
N SER A 11 12.01 -4.75 -4.83
CA SER A 11 11.57 -3.54 -4.12
C SER A 11 12.59 -3.05 -3.08
N SER A 12 13.60 -3.84 -2.76
CA SER A 12 14.49 -3.70 -1.61
C SER A 12 15.96 -3.77 -2.00
N SER A 13 16.46 -2.81 -2.78
CA SER A 13 17.89 -2.75 -3.10
C SER A 13 18.70 -1.97 -2.05
N GLY A 14 19.94 -2.37 -1.81
CA GLY A 14 20.91 -1.67 -0.98
C GLY A 14 20.46 -1.48 0.48
N ARG A 15 20.32 -0.22 0.92
CA ARG A 15 19.97 0.13 2.32
C ARG A 15 18.66 -0.49 2.82
N LYS A 16 17.69 -0.72 1.93
CA LYS A 16 16.41 -1.32 2.30
C LYS A 16 16.53 -2.81 2.61
N SER A 17 17.35 -3.52 1.83
CA SER A 17 17.66 -4.93 2.11
C SER A 17 18.38 -5.08 3.43
N GLN A 18 19.40 -4.24 3.69
CA GLN A 18 20.10 -4.22 4.97
C GLN A 18 19.15 -3.96 6.14
N PHE A 19 18.20 -3.04 5.98
CA PHE A 19 17.19 -2.75 6.99
C PHE A 19 16.30 -3.96 7.28
N ILE A 20 15.77 -4.63 6.23
CA ILE A 20 14.96 -5.84 6.38
C ILE A 20 15.78 -6.94 7.10
N ASN A 21 17.02 -7.15 6.70
CA ASN A 21 17.90 -8.16 7.31
C ASN A 21 18.16 -7.86 8.79
N ARG A 22 18.34 -6.60 9.18
CA ARG A 22 18.50 -6.21 10.59
C ARG A 22 17.23 -6.52 11.39
N VAL A 23 16.05 -6.21 10.86
CA VAL A 23 14.77 -6.54 11.50
C VAL A 23 14.62 -8.07 11.61
N LEU A 24 14.92 -8.81 10.54
CA LEU A 24 14.85 -10.27 10.53
C LEU A 24 15.80 -10.90 11.55
N SER A 25 17.07 -10.43 11.62
CA SER A 25 18.04 -10.92 12.60
C SER A 25 17.55 -10.69 14.02
N LYS A 26 17.07 -9.49 14.31
CA LYS A 26 16.53 -9.13 15.62
C LYS A 26 15.29 -9.94 15.99
N LEU A 27 14.40 -10.19 15.03
CA LEU A 27 13.20 -11.00 15.24
C LEU A 27 13.54 -12.46 15.56
N LYS A 28 14.59 -12.99 14.94
CA LYS A 28 15.08 -14.36 15.15
C LYS A 28 15.77 -14.59 16.51
N GLU A 29 16.13 -13.56 17.25
CA GLU A 29 16.74 -13.71 18.57
C GLU A 29 15.82 -14.48 19.54
N ASN A 30 14.51 -14.27 19.46
CA ASN A 30 13.54 -14.86 20.38
C ASN A 30 12.36 -15.56 19.67
N ASN A 31 12.38 -15.70 18.35
CA ASN A 31 11.28 -16.28 17.59
C ASN A 31 11.82 -17.15 16.44
N SER A 32 11.00 -18.11 16.01
CA SER A 32 11.22 -18.84 14.77
C SER A 32 10.65 -18.06 13.60
N VAL A 33 11.42 -17.89 12.51
CA VAL A 33 10.98 -17.14 11.34
C VAL A 33 11.32 -17.91 10.07
N ASP A 34 10.30 -18.38 9.36
CA ASP A 34 10.44 -18.82 7.99
C ASP A 34 10.41 -17.57 7.11
N TYR A 35 11.41 -17.37 6.26
CA TYR A 35 11.42 -16.20 5.39
C TYR A 35 11.53 -16.58 3.92
N PHE A 36 10.77 -15.87 3.09
CA PHE A 36 10.66 -16.11 1.67
C PHE A 36 11.04 -14.85 0.91
N GLU A 37 12.09 -14.98 0.13
CA GLU A 37 12.57 -13.93 -0.75
C GLU A 37 12.00 -14.14 -2.15
N THR A 38 11.34 -13.14 -2.70
CA THR A 38 10.77 -13.21 -4.04
C THR A 38 11.46 -12.25 -5.00
N LYS A 39 11.74 -12.73 -6.22
CA LYS A 39 12.30 -11.93 -7.31
C LYS A 39 11.23 -11.55 -8.35
N THR A 40 10.20 -12.37 -8.46
CA THR A 40 9.12 -12.20 -9.44
C THR A 40 7.75 -12.25 -8.78
N THR A 41 6.76 -11.66 -9.46
CA THR A 41 5.35 -11.72 -9.04
C THR A 41 4.83 -13.16 -9.00
N ASN A 42 5.28 -14.02 -9.92
CA ASN A 42 4.83 -15.41 -9.97
C ASN A 42 5.33 -16.21 -8.76
N GLN A 43 6.58 -16.03 -8.35
CA GLN A 43 7.09 -16.64 -7.12
C GLN A 43 6.27 -16.21 -5.89
N ALA A 44 5.94 -14.90 -5.80
CA ALA A 44 5.11 -14.42 -4.71
C ALA A 44 3.70 -15.04 -4.73
N LYS A 45 3.06 -15.14 -5.91
CA LYS A 45 1.75 -15.80 -6.06
C LYS A 45 1.78 -17.26 -5.61
N GLU A 46 2.83 -17.99 -5.95
CA GLU A 46 2.99 -19.38 -5.55
C GLU A 46 3.09 -19.54 -4.03
N ILE A 47 3.85 -18.66 -3.36
CA ILE A 47 3.94 -18.64 -1.90
C ILE A 47 2.55 -18.40 -1.28
N PHE A 48 1.78 -17.40 -1.77
CA PHE A 48 0.46 -17.12 -1.23
C PHE A 48 -0.57 -18.22 -1.53
N ARG A 49 -0.46 -18.89 -2.68
CA ARG A 49 -1.32 -20.05 -3.02
C ARG A 49 -1.11 -21.20 -2.05
N ASN A 50 0.12 -21.45 -1.64
CA ASN A 50 0.51 -22.53 -0.75
C ASN A 50 0.60 -22.09 0.72
N PHE A 51 0.15 -20.87 1.04
CA PHE A 51 0.25 -20.33 2.38
C PHE A 51 -0.68 -21.09 3.35
N ASN A 52 -0.08 -21.71 4.36
CA ASN A 52 -0.83 -22.40 5.40
C ASN A 52 -0.92 -21.54 6.66
N GLN A 53 -2.08 -20.93 6.87
CA GLN A 53 -2.36 -20.09 8.03
C GLN A 53 -2.16 -20.81 9.37
N LYS A 54 -2.52 -22.11 9.43
CA LYS A 54 -2.45 -22.90 10.68
C LYS A 54 -1.02 -23.15 11.16
N LYS A 55 -0.05 -22.97 10.26
CA LYS A 55 1.38 -23.17 10.57
C LYS A 55 1.98 -21.95 11.30
N TYR A 56 1.47 -20.74 11.04
CA TYR A 56 2.12 -19.51 11.48
C TYR A 56 1.24 -18.72 12.44
N ASP A 57 1.88 -18.11 13.44
CA ASP A 57 1.22 -17.18 14.35
C ASP A 57 0.95 -15.83 13.66
N ARG A 58 1.80 -15.46 12.67
CA ARG A 58 1.67 -14.19 11.95
C ARG A 58 2.34 -14.24 10.58
N LEU A 59 1.75 -13.54 9.61
CA LEU A 59 2.35 -13.22 8.33
C LEU A 59 2.98 -11.82 8.39
N ILE A 60 4.24 -11.67 7.98
CA ILE A 60 4.93 -10.38 7.92
C ILE A 60 5.27 -10.06 6.48
N ILE A 61 4.83 -8.89 6.00
CA ILE A 61 5.11 -8.40 4.65
C ILE A 61 6.16 -7.28 4.74
N ALA A 62 7.34 -7.51 4.17
CA ALA A 62 8.35 -6.49 4.04
C ALA A 62 8.34 -5.87 2.64
N GLY A 63 8.01 -4.59 2.55
CA GLY A 63 7.88 -3.89 1.28
C GLY A 63 7.21 -2.54 1.40
N GLY A 64 6.61 -2.07 0.32
CA GLY A 64 5.78 -0.86 0.30
C GLY A 64 4.28 -1.20 0.35
N ASP A 65 3.45 -0.15 0.29
CA ASP A 65 1.98 -0.27 0.31
C ASP A 65 1.46 -1.23 -0.76
N GLY A 66 2.07 -1.21 -1.95
CA GLY A 66 1.73 -2.14 -3.03
C GLY A 66 2.05 -3.61 -2.73
N SER A 67 3.06 -3.90 -1.90
CA SER A 67 3.38 -5.28 -1.49
C SER A 67 2.33 -5.81 -0.53
N VAL A 68 1.87 -4.98 0.40
CA VAL A 68 0.78 -5.33 1.33
C VAL A 68 -0.54 -5.52 0.57
N SER A 69 -0.86 -4.58 -0.33
CA SER A 69 -2.05 -4.68 -1.19
C SER A 69 -2.05 -5.95 -2.05
N PHE A 70 -0.91 -6.29 -2.63
CA PHE A 70 -0.75 -7.52 -3.40
C PHE A 70 -0.95 -8.76 -2.53
N ALA A 71 -0.32 -8.83 -1.35
CA ALA A 71 -0.46 -9.94 -0.43
C ALA A 71 -1.92 -10.17 -0.01
N ILE A 72 -2.63 -9.10 0.39
CA ILE A 72 -4.04 -9.17 0.77
C ILE A 72 -4.88 -9.72 -0.38
N ASN A 73 -4.70 -9.23 -1.61
CA ASN A 73 -5.48 -9.68 -2.76
C ASN A 73 -5.18 -11.14 -3.15
N GLU A 74 -3.92 -11.58 -3.06
CA GLU A 74 -3.58 -12.98 -3.33
C GLU A 74 -4.10 -13.92 -2.23
N LEU A 75 -4.08 -13.50 -0.97
CA LEU A 75 -4.67 -14.25 0.14
C LEU A 75 -6.18 -14.42 -0.06
N ILE A 76 -6.91 -13.32 -0.34
CA ILE A 76 -8.36 -13.38 -0.60
C ILE A 76 -8.68 -14.28 -1.78
N LYS A 77 -7.92 -14.18 -2.87
CA LYS A 77 -8.10 -15.00 -4.06
C LYS A 77 -7.90 -16.49 -3.81
N ASN A 78 -7.15 -16.87 -2.80
CA ASN A 78 -6.92 -18.25 -2.39
C ASN A 78 -7.74 -18.63 -1.13
N ASP A 79 -8.91 -18.01 -0.96
CA ASP A 79 -9.90 -18.31 0.10
C ASP A 79 -9.32 -18.24 1.51
N PHE A 80 -8.34 -17.36 1.71
CA PHE A 80 -7.77 -17.14 3.03
C PHE A 80 -8.81 -16.56 3.99
N ASN A 81 -8.99 -17.24 5.12
CA ASN A 81 -9.87 -16.74 6.16
C ASN A 81 -9.14 -15.81 7.12
N PHE A 82 -9.43 -14.52 7.03
CA PHE A 82 -8.94 -13.52 7.98
C PHE A 82 -9.71 -13.69 9.31
N LYS A 83 -9.16 -14.52 10.19
CA LYS A 83 -9.68 -14.68 11.54
C LYS A 83 -9.18 -13.56 12.43
N ASP A 84 -9.93 -13.26 13.50
CA ASP A 84 -9.62 -12.18 14.43
C ASP A 84 -8.27 -12.37 15.15
N ASP A 85 -7.80 -13.60 15.27
CA ASP A 85 -6.54 -13.96 15.93
C ASP A 85 -5.32 -13.99 14.99
N PHE A 86 -5.52 -13.81 13.66
CA PHE A 86 -4.43 -13.80 12.70
C PHE A 86 -4.12 -12.40 12.20
N ALA A 87 -2.94 -11.90 12.54
CA ALA A 87 -2.52 -10.56 12.16
C ALA A 87 -1.47 -10.56 11.03
N ILE A 88 -1.54 -9.53 10.17
CA ILE A 88 -0.50 -9.23 9.18
C ILE A 88 0.42 -8.16 9.75
N GLY A 89 1.70 -8.50 9.91
CA GLY A 89 2.76 -7.56 10.28
C GLY A 89 3.32 -6.84 9.06
N TYR A 90 3.87 -5.65 9.26
CA TYR A 90 4.41 -4.82 8.19
C TYR A 90 5.82 -4.30 8.51
N ILE A 91 6.76 -4.48 7.57
CA ILE A 91 8.08 -3.85 7.59
C ILE A 91 8.16 -2.83 6.46
N PRO A 92 8.21 -1.51 6.75
CA PRO A 92 8.14 -0.45 5.76
C PRO A 92 9.44 -0.30 4.96
N ALA A 93 9.52 -0.96 3.81
CA ALA A 93 10.68 -0.94 2.90
C ALA A 93 10.35 -0.36 1.51
N GLY A 94 9.17 0.21 1.33
CA GLY A 94 8.74 0.85 0.08
C GLY A 94 9.27 2.26 -0.12
N THR A 95 8.68 2.97 -1.09
CA THR A 95 9.03 4.35 -1.42
C THR A 95 8.14 5.35 -0.69
N ALA A 96 6.82 5.19 -0.72
CA ALA A 96 5.87 6.11 -0.08
C ALA A 96 5.57 5.69 1.36
N ASN A 97 5.23 4.42 1.58
CA ASN A 97 4.90 3.82 2.87
C ASN A 97 3.79 4.60 3.60
N LEU A 98 2.66 4.81 2.92
CA LEU A 98 1.50 5.46 3.53
C LEU A 98 0.97 4.67 4.73
N LEU A 99 0.99 3.34 4.64
CA LEU A 99 0.62 2.46 5.75
C LEU A 99 1.48 2.72 6.98
N GLN A 100 2.78 2.98 6.82
CA GLN A 100 3.66 3.36 7.93
C GLN A 100 3.19 4.65 8.62
N ALA A 101 2.77 5.65 7.82
CA ALA A 101 2.26 6.90 8.34
C ALA A 101 0.91 6.71 9.07
N GLU A 102 0.00 5.90 8.50
CA GLU A 102 -1.28 5.55 9.13
C GLU A 102 -1.09 4.85 10.49
N LEU A 103 -0.15 3.92 10.56
CA LEU A 103 0.19 3.17 11.78
C LEU A 103 1.06 3.98 12.75
N SER A 104 1.48 5.20 12.39
CA SER A 104 2.43 6.03 13.17
C SER A 104 3.70 5.26 13.57
N MET A 105 4.19 4.37 12.68
CA MET A 105 5.33 3.49 12.97
C MET A 105 6.66 4.24 12.83
N ASN A 106 7.51 4.10 13.84
CA ASN A 106 8.91 4.51 13.75
C ASN A 106 9.69 3.61 12.78
N LYS A 107 10.84 4.12 12.28
CA LYS A 107 11.75 3.36 11.39
C LYS A 107 12.91 2.70 12.14
N LYS A 108 12.94 2.75 13.47
CA LYS A 108 13.96 2.05 14.25
C LYS A 108 13.67 0.56 14.25
N VAL A 109 14.71 -0.25 14.15
CA VAL A 109 14.61 -1.72 14.10
C VAL A 109 13.87 -2.26 15.33
N ASP A 110 14.27 -1.81 16.54
CA ASP A 110 13.66 -2.27 17.77
C ASP A 110 12.17 -1.91 17.88
N ASP A 111 11.78 -0.70 17.46
CA ASP A 111 10.38 -0.29 17.47
C ASP A 111 9.53 -1.17 16.52
N ILE A 112 10.07 -1.49 15.34
CA ILE A 112 9.38 -2.37 14.39
C ILE A 112 9.26 -3.79 14.94
N VAL A 113 10.34 -4.33 15.51
CA VAL A 113 10.31 -5.67 16.12
C VAL A 113 9.29 -5.70 17.26
N ASN A 114 9.29 -4.69 18.15
CA ASN A 114 8.32 -4.59 19.24
C ASN A 114 6.87 -4.60 18.73
N VAL A 115 6.56 -3.87 17.64
CA VAL A 115 5.24 -3.90 17.01
C VAL A 115 4.93 -5.29 16.45
N LEU A 116 5.89 -5.93 15.78
CA LEU A 116 5.69 -7.24 15.15
C LEU A 116 5.45 -8.36 16.15
N ILE A 117 6.05 -8.31 17.34
CA ILE A 117 5.88 -9.33 18.39
C ILE A 117 4.72 -9.01 19.35
N SER A 118 4.20 -7.79 19.35
CA SER A 118 3.11 -7.40 20.24
C SER A 118 1.80 -8.09 19.88
N ASN A 119 0.97 -8.38 20.88
CA ASN A 119 -0.40 -8.84 20.67
C ASN A 119 -1.38 -7.67 20.43
N ASN A 120 -0.85 -6.48 20.22
CA ASN A 120 -1.64 -5.28 20.02
C ASN A 120 -1.86 -5.07 18.50
N TYR A 121 -2.92 -5.64 17.95
CA TYR A 121 -3.34 -5.48 16.56
C TYR A 121 -4.72 -4.85 16.46
N LYS A 122 -5.01 -4.26 15.30
CA LYS A 122 -6.29 -3.61 15.01
C LYS A 122 -6.85 -4.14 13.72
N SER A 123 -8.17 -4.30 13.67
CA SER A 123 -8.88 -4.58 12.43
C SER A 123 -8.86 -3.36 11.53
N SER A 124 -8.72 -3.60 10.24
CA SER A 124 -8.77 -2.57 9.20
C SER A 124 -9.77 -2.96 8.14
N ASN A 125 -10.52 -1.99 7.63
CA ASN A 125 -11.51 -2.22 6.59
C ASN A 125 -10.85 -2.36 5.22
N LEU A 126 -11.36 -3.30 4.43
CA LEU A 126 -11.03 -3.46 3.02
C LEU A 126 -12.19 -2.98 2.17
N VAL A 127 -11.88 -2.22 1.14
CA VAL A 127 -12.86 -1.74 0.17
C VAL A 127 -12.72 -2.53 -1.12
N LYS A 128 -13.82 -3.12 -1.59
CA LYS A 128 -13.85 -3.87 -2.85
C LYS A 128 -14.10 -2.91 -4.02
N ILE A 129 -13.31 -3.04 -5.07
CA ILE A 129 -13.52 -2.40 -6.36
C ILE A 129 -13.38 -3.44 -7.47
N ASN A 130 -14.48 -3.77 -8.14
CA ASN A 130 -14.56 -4.93 -9.03
C ASN A 130 -14.07 -6.20 -8.30
N GLU A 131 -13.07 -6.88 -8.86
CA GLU A 131 -12.49 -8.12 -8.31
C GLU A 131 -11.26 -7.88 -7.41
N ARG A 132 -11.02 -6.61 -7.00
CA ARG A 132 -9.85 -6.27 -6.18
C ARG A 132 -10.25 -5.56 -4.90
N TYR A 133 -9.38 -5.66 -3.91
CA TYR A 133 -9.52 -4.98 -2.64
C TYR A 133 -8.39 -3.95 -2.46
N PHE A 134 -8.74 -2.83 -1.87
CA PHE A 134 -7.76 -1.85 -1.40
C PHE A 134 -8.04 -1.48 0.07
N PHE A 135 -7.01 -1.07 0.78
CA PHE A 135 -7.10 -0.69 2.19
C PHE A 135 -6.68 0.77 2.45
N LEU A 136 -5.99 1.38 1.51
CA LEU A 136 -5.59 2.80 1.61
C LEU A 136 -6.43 3.67 0.69
N MET A 137 -6.20 3.57 -0.61
CA MET A 137 -6.89 4.39 -1.61
C MET A 137 -6.95 3.72 -2.97
N ALA A 138 -7.93 4.16 -3.76
CA ALA A 138 -8.03 3.85 -5.18
C ALA A 138 -8.30 5.13 -5.98
N GLY A 139 -7.51 5.37 -7.02
CA GLY A 139 -7.63 6.49 -7.91
C GLY A 139 -8.01 6.06 -9.33
N ILE A 140 -8.87 6.85 -9.98
CA ILE A 140 -9.30 6.66 -11.36
C ILE A 140 -9.11 8.00 -12.09
N GLY A 141 -8.53 7.97 -13.27
CA GLY A 141 -8.30 9.17 -14.07
C GLY A 141 -6.89 9.70 -13.93
N TRP A 142 -6.72 10.92 -13.45
CA TRP A 142 -5.46 11.66 -13.49
C TRP A 142 -4.31 10.96 -12.73
N ASP A 143 -4.48 10.64 -11.47
CA ASP A 143 -3.41 10.00 -10.66
C ASP A 143 -3.11 8.55 -11.10
N ALA A 144 -4.12 7.81 -11.57
CA ALA A 144 -3.93 6.49 -12.14
C ALA A 144 -3.01 6.54 -13.38
N LYS A 145 -3.18 7.55 -14.24
CA LYS A 145 -2.29 7.77 -15.41
C LYS A 145 -0.85 8.02 -14.96
N ILE A 146 -0.65 8.84 -13.92
CA ILE A 146 0.68 9.11 -13.36
C ILE A 146 1.31 7.79 -12.87
N VAL A 147 0.61 7.05 -12.03
CA VAL A 147 1.12 5.80 -11.45
C VAL A 147 1.46 4.77 -12.53
N HIS A 148 0.59 4.59 -13.53
CA HIS A 148 0.82 3.68 -14.66
C HIS A 148 1.99 4.09 -15.56
N SER A 149 2.26 5.39 -15.69
CA SER A 149 3.36 5.90 -16.53
C SER A 149 4.75 5.70 -15.92
N ILE A 150 4.83 5.34 -14.63
CA ILE A 150 6.10 5.23 -13.91
C ILE A 150 6.70 3.84 -14.12
N ASN A 151 7.84 3.80 -14.80
CA ASN A 151 8.63 2.59 -14.94
C ASN A 151 9.25 2.19 -13.60
N SER A 152 9.16 0.90 -13.24
CA SER A 152 9.69 0.35 -12.00
C SER A 152 11.21 0.59 -11.82
N LYS A 153 11.98 0.58 -12.91
CA LYS A 153 13.43 0.84 -12.87
C LYS A 153 13.71 2.30 -12.50
N ILE A 154 12.98 3.24 -13.11
CA ILE A 154 13.12 4.68 -12.84
C ILE A 154 12.67 5.00 -11.41
N LYS A 155 11.60 4.37 -10.94
CA LYS A 155 11.13 4.49 -9.56
C LYS A 155 12.20 4.07 -8.53
N LYS A 156 13.00 3.05 -8.82
CA LYS A 156 14.11 2.62 -7.94
C LYS A 156 15.19 3.68 -7.80
N ILE A 157 15.49 4.41 -8.87
CA ILE A 157 16.55 5.43 -8.92
C ILE A 157 16.07 6.74 -8.31
N LEU A 158 14.94 7.25 -8.76
CA LEU A 158 14.42 8.58 -8.40
C LEU A 158 13.48 8.57 -7.17
N GLY A 159 13.08 7.41 -6.68
CA GLY A 159 12.25 7.31 -5.49
C GLY A 159 10.92 8.08 -5.62
N LYS A 160 10.63 8.95 -4.65
CA LYS A 160 9.40 9.77 -4.64
C LYS A 160 9.41 10.88 -5.70
N ILE A 161 10.58 11.36 -6.12
CA ILE A 161 10.74 12.48 -7.04
C ILE A 161 10.09 12.17 -8.39
N ILE A 162 10.12 10.92 -8.85
CA ILE A 162 9.52 10.55 -10.13
C ILE A 162 8.01 10.81 -10.19
N PHE A 163 7.30 10.69 -9.06
CA PHE A 163 5.88 11.02 -9.00
C PHE A 163 5.63 12.50 -9.21
N GLY A 164 6.48 13.36 -8.63
CA GLY A 164 6.43 14.81 -8.85
C GLY A 164 6.71 15.18 -10.31
N ILE A 165 7.77 14.60 -10.91
CA ILE A 165 8.14 14.84 -12.31
C ILE A 165 6.99 14.40 -13.24
N LYS A 166 6.44 13.21 -13.04
CA LYS A 166 5.32 12.71 -13.85
C LYS A 166 4.04 13.50 -13.59
N GLY A 167 3.76 13.86 -12.35
CA GLY A 167 2.64 14.76 -12.02
C GLY A 167 2.75 16.09 -12.77
N PHE A 168 3.92 16.71 -12.77
CA PHE A 168 4.19 17.95 -13.50
C PHE A 168 4.07 17.75 -15.02
N GLN A 169 4.61 16.67 -15.57
CA GLN A 169 4.46 16.35 -17.00
C GLN A 169 2.98 16.22 -17.38
N TYR A 170 2.19 15.44 -16.62
CA TYR A 170 0.75 15.31 -16.88
C TYR A 170 -0.01 16.62 -16.64
N PHE A 171 0.44 17.46 -15.73
CA PHE A 171 -0.09 18.80 -15.52
C PHE A 171 0.09 19.70 -16.75
N LEU A 172 1.28 19.68 -17.38
CA LEU A 172 1.55 20.48 -18.59
C LEU A 172 0.75 20.00 -19.81
N PHE A 173 0.62 18.70 -19.98
CA PHE A 173 -0.03 18.05 -21.14
C PHE A 173 -1.41 17.53 -20.82
N MET A 174 -2.13 18.21 -19.92
CA MET A 174 -3.46 17.77 -19.49
C MET A 174 -4.43 17.69 -20.67
N ASN A 175 -4.78 16.47 -21.06
CA ASN A 175 -5.87 16.15 -21.97
C ASN A 175 -6.71 15.05 -21.30
N ASN A 176 -7.71 15.47 -20.52
CA ASN A 176 -8.50 14.56 -19.73
C ASN A 176 -9.76 14.15 -20.50
N LYS A 177 -9.89 12.82 -20.73
CA LYS A 177 -11.16 12.25 -21.11
C LYS A 177 -12.07 12.24 -19.87
N LYS A 178 -13.23 12.86 -19.96
CA LYS A 178 -14.22 12.83 -18.87
C LYS A 178 -14.65 11.40 -18.57
N LEU A 179 -14.60 11.06 -17.30
CA LEU A 179 -15.13 9.81 -16.76
C LEU A 179 -16.62 10.00 -16.51
N LYS A 180 -17.43 9.02 -16.92
CA LYS A 180 -18.84 8.95 -16.53
C LYS A 180 -18.93 8.18 -15.23
N VAL A 181 -19.49 8.79 -14.21
CA VAL A 181 -19.59 8.25 -12.86
C VAL A 181 -21.02 8.29 -12.38
N THR A 182 -21.52 7.20 -11.83
CA THR A 182 -22.76 7.16 -11.08
C THR A 182 -22.42 6.96 -9.61
N PHE A 183 -22.87 7.87 -8.75
CA PHE A 183 -22.67 7.78 -7.31
C PHE A 183 -24.00 8.14 -6.64
N ASP A 184 -24.50 7.27 -5.77
CA ASP A 184 -25.82 7.39 -5.12
C ASP A 184 -26.95 7.70 -6.09
N GLY A 185 -26.97 7.03 -7.26
CA GLY A 185 -27.98 7.20 -8.31
C GLY A 185 -27.84 8.48 -9.14
N GLN A 186 -26.90 9.36 -8.82
CA GLN A 186 -26.64 10.59 -9.55
C GLN A 186 -25.50 10.44 -10.55
N PHE A 187 -25.65 11.04 -11.75
CA PHE A 187 -24.61 11.05 -12.77
C PHE A 187 -23.67 12.24 -12.63
N TYR A 188 -22.38 11.95 -12.70
CA TYR A 188 -21.33 12.96 -12.72
C TYR A 188 -20.42 12.76 -13.93
N GLN A 189 -19.83 13.85 -14.41
CA GLN A 189 -18.66 13.81 -15.27
C GLN A 189 -17.46 14.26 -14.45
N ALA A 190 -16.40 13.48 -14.45
CA ALA A 190 -15.22 13.74 -13.65
C ALA A 190 -13.93 13.53 -14.47
N ASP A 191 -12.89 14.26 -14.13
CA ASP A 191 -11.55 14.09 -14.68
C ASP A 191 -10.71 13.16 -13.80
N TRP A 192 -11.03 13.15 -12.49
CA TRP A 192 -10.35 12.37 -11.49
C TRP A 192 -11.29 12.01 -10.34
N ILE A 193 -11.18 10.77 -9.89
CA ILE A 193 -11.88 10.24 -8.71
C ILE A 193 -10.83 9.64 -7.81
N LEU A 194 -10.90 9.96 -6.53
CA LEU A 194 -10.05 9.39 -5.49
C LEU A 194 -10.93 8.89 -4.35
N SER A 195 -11.00 7.57 -4.18
CA SER A 195 -11.64 6.95 -3.01
C SER A 195 -10.56 6.63 -1.99
N SER A 196 -10.67 7.16 -0.78
CA SER A 196 -9.65 7.09 0.25
C SER A 196 -10.20 6.56 1.57
N ASN A 197 -9.56 5.53 2.09
CA ASN A 197 -9.74 4.97 3.42
C ASN A 197 -8.60 5.41 4.37
N THR A 198 -7.76 6.33 3.94
CA THR A 198 -6.60 6.85 4.67
C THR A 198 -6.65 8.37 4.78
N LYS A 199 -6.09 8.93 5.84
CA LYS A 199 -5.96 10.38 5.98
C LYS A 199 -4.85 10.99 5.11
N TYR A 200 -3.93 10.17 4.60
CA TYR A 200 -2.76 10.66 3.86
C TYR A 200 -2.86 10.41 2.36
N TYR A 201 -2.33 11.36 1.58
CA TYR A 201 -2.15 11.27 0.13
C TYR A 201 -0.76 11.75 -0.26
N ALA A 202 -0.19 11.17 -1.32
CA ALA A 202 1.11 11.55 -1.90
C ALA A 202 2.25 11.70 -0.87
N GLY A 203 2.31 10.83 0.14
CA GLY A 203 3.28 10.85 1.22
C GLY A 203 2.65 11.20 2.56
N HIS A 204 2.85 12.42 3.07
CA HIS A 204 2.33 12.82 4.38
C HIS A 204 1.30 13.96 4.34
N HIS A 205 0.78 14.28 3.14
CA HIS A 205 -0.27 15.29 3.00
C HIS A 205 -1.59 14.74 3.52
N LYS A 206 -2.16 15.40 4.53
CA LYS A 206 -3.47 15.02 5.08
C LYS A 206 -4.56 15.58 4.16
N ILE A 207 -5.40 14.71 3.62
CA ILE A 207 -6.52 15.07 2.74
C ILE A 207 -7.87 14.93 3.42
N ASN A 208 -7.96 14.14 4.48
CA ASN A 208 -9.17 13.97 5.26
C ASN A 208 -8.87 13.62 6.72
N LYS A 209 -9.91 13.39 7.54
CA LYS A 209 -9.80 13.01 8.95
C LYS A 209 -9.98 11.51 9.18
N THR A 210 -10.45 10.75 8.17
CA THR A 210 -10.64 9.30 8.30
C THR A 210 -9.30 8.57 8.33
N ASN A 211 -9.30 7.36 8.86
CA ASN A 211 -8.15 6.47 8.89
C ASN A 211 -8.60 5.02 8.60
N ILE A 212 -7.65 4.15 8.31
CA ILE A 212 -7.90 2.76 7.89
C ILE A 212 -8.64 1.89 8.92
N PHE A 213 -8.80 2.35 10.15
CA PHE A 213 -9.49 1.63 11.23
C PHE A 213 -10.94 2.09 11.41
N GLU A 214 -11.36 3.14 10.71
CA GLU A 214 -12.72 3.64 10.74
C GLU A 214 -13.53 3.03 9.59
N ASP A 215 -14.78 2.69 9.84
CA ASP A 215 -15.72 2.23 8.80
C ASP A 215 -16.25 3.43 8.00
N LYS A 216 -15.33 4.11 7.30
CA LYS A 216 -15.63 5.33 6.56
C LYS A 216 -14.75 5.45 5.32
N LEU A 217 -15.39 5.45 4.17
CA LEU A 217 -14.75 5.74 2.88
C LEU A 217 -15.09 7.16 2.42
N VAL A 218 -14.08 7.94 2.08
CA VAL A 218 -14.25 9.28 1.51
C VAL A 218 -13.92 9.25 0.03
N THR A 219 -14.87 9.68 -0.82
CA THR A 219 -14.67 9.73 -2.27
C THR A 219 -14.70 11.19 -2.75
N TYR A 220 -13.59 11.61 -3.35
CA TYR A 220 -13.44 12.91 -4.00
C TYR A 220 -13.71 12.75 -5.48
N ILE A 221 -14.60 13.60 -6.01
CA ILE A 221 -14.97 13.65 -7.43
C ILE A 221 -14.56 15.01 -7.98
N PHE A 222 -13.49 15.05 -8.76
CA PHE A 222 -12.97 16.26 -9.39
C PHE A 222 -13.60 16.40 -10.77
N LYS A 223 -14.56 17.30 -10.91
CA LYS A 223 -15.41 17.45 -12.12
C LYS A 223 -14.70 18.20 -13.25
N ASP A 224 -14.01 19.29 -12.90
CA ASP A 224 -13.36 20.20 -13.85
C ASP A 224 -11.91 20.45 -13.39
N LEU A 225 -11.05 19.50 -13.73
CA LEU A 225 -9.64 19.57 -13.36
C LEU A 225 -8.92 20.51 -14.34
N THR A 226 -8.84 21.77 -13.98
CA THR A 226 -8.00 22.76 -14.66
C THR A 226 -6.61 22.75 -14.05
N ARG A 227 -5.62 23.33 -14.76
CA ARG A 227 -4.26 23.50 -14.21
C ARG A 227 -4.28 24.30 -12.91
N ILE A 228 -5.12 25.31 -12.82
CA ILE A 228 -5.27 26.17 -11.64
C ILE A 228 -5.90 25.38 -10.49
N SER A 229 -7.02 24.67 -10.74
CA SER A 229 -7.70 23.89 -9.69
C SER A 229 -6.82 22.75 -9.17
N LEU A 230 -5.97 22.16 -10.00
CA LEU A 230 -5.03 21.12 -9.59
C LEU A 230 -3.97 21.68 -8.61
N LEU A 231 -3.43 22.86 -8.86
CA LEU A 231 -2.50 23.52 -7.94
C LEU A 231 -3.18 23.74 -6.57
N TYR A 232 -4.39 24.26 -6.53
CA TYR A 232 -5.12 24.44 -5.27
C TYR A 232 -5.52 23.13 -4.56
N SER A 233 -5.58 21.99 -5.28
CA SER A 233 -5.95 20.69 -4.69
C SER A 233 -4.75 19.95 -4.10
N ILE A 234 -3.52 20.33 -4.44
CA ILE A 234 -2.27 19.66 -4.01
C ILE A 234 -1.58 20.44 -2.86
N PHE A 235 -1.82 21.73 -2.75
CA PHE A 235 -1.34 22.62 -1.70
C PHE A 235 -2.46 23.02 -0.74
#